data_60f31f3068df0360def6bc4e9ade98b7
#
_entry.id   60f31f3068df0360def6bc4e9ade98b7
#
_cell.length_a   1.000
_cell.length_b   1.000
_cell.length_c   1.000
_cell.angle_alpha   90.00
_cell.angle_beta   90.00
_cell.angle_gamma   90.00
#
_symmetry.space_group_name_H-M   'P 1'
#
loop_
_entity.id
_entity.type
_entity.pdbx_description
1 polymer ?
#
loop_
_entity_poly.entity_id
_entity_poly.type
_entity_poly.pdbx_seq_one_letter_code
_entity_poly.pdbx_strand_id
1 'polypeptide(L)' 'MSNELYRAERCRDLAEEYRRIAAMCTSTEMRNHYWRMSEHYRTLAKTEEFGIETSGPARP' A
#
# COMPACT_ATOMS: atom_id res chain seq x y z
N MET A 1 -14.22 -13.04 -9.18
CA MET A 1 -13.99 -12.14 -8.49
C MET A 1 -12.76 -12.16 -7.80
N SER A 2 -11.97 -11.31 -7.87
CA SER A 2 -10.72 -11.37 -7.36
C SER A 2 -10.56 -10.56 -6.13
N ASN A 3 -10.52 -11.20 -5.04
CA ASN A 3 -10.32 -10.55 -3.78
C ASN A 3 -8.93 -9.92 -3.71
N GLU A 4 -7.99 -10.53 -4.39
CA GLU A 4 -6.63 -9.98 -4.38
C GLU A 4 -6.60 -8.63 -5.06
N LEU A 5 -7.34 -8.50 -6.16
CA LEU A 5 -7.36 -7.23 -6.85
C LEU A 5 -8.02 -6.17 -5.99
N TYR A 6 -9.10 -6.53 -5.32
CA TYR A 6 -9.78 -5.61 -4.45
C TYR A 6 -8.86 -5.17 -3.32
N ARG A 7 -8.10 -6.10 -2.78
CA ARG A 7 -7.18 -5.78 -1.69
C ARG A 7 -6.07 -4.87 -2.15
N ALA A 8 -5.58 -5.10 -3.37
CA ALA A 8 -4.55 -4.23 -3.91
C ALA A 8 -5.05 -2.81 -4.05
N GLU A 9 -6.28 -2.66 -4.53
CA GLU A 9 -6.86 -1.34 -4.68
C GLU A 9 -7.06 -0.69 -3.34
N ARG A 10 -7.54 -1.46 -2.36
CA ARG A 10 -7.74 -0.92 -1.02
C ARG A 10 -6.42 -0.45 -0.43
N CYS A 11 -5.38 -1.23 -0.61
CA CYS A 11 -4.08 -0.86 -0.07
C CYS A 11 -3.57 0.42 -0.73
N ARG A 12 -3.82 0.55 -2.01
CA ARG A 12 -3.40 1.75 -2.72
C ARG A 12 -4.15 2.97 -2.20
N ASP A 13 -5.45 2.82 -1.97
CA ASP A 13 -6.24 3.91 -1.44
C ASP A 13 -5.77 4.31 -0.06
N LEU A 14 -5.49 3.33 0.78
CA LEU A 14 -5.00 3.61 2.12
C LEU A 14 -3.65 4.31 2.07
N ALA A 15 -2.80 3.88 1.15
CA ALA A 15 -1.49 4.51 1.03
C ALA A 15 -1.65 5.98 0.69
N GLU A 16 -2.56 6.29 -0.20
CA GLU A 16 -2.77 7.67 -0.58
C GLU A 16 -3.37 8.48 0.56
N GLU A 17 -4.27 7.87 1.30
CA GLU A 17 -4.87 8.55 2.42
C GLU A 17 -3.82 8.90 3.46
N TYR A 18 -2.98 7.95 3.80
CA TYR A 18 -1.96 8.20 4.80
C TYR A 18 -0.96 9.23 4.30
N ARG A 19 -0.72 9.25 3.00
CA ARG A 19 0.17 10.22 2.45
C ARG A 19 -0.39 11.63 2.59
N ARG A 20 -1.69 11.77 2.39
CA ARG A 20 -2.33 13.05 2.58
C ARG A 20 -2.28 13.49 4.03
N ILE A 21 -2.53 12.55 4.93
CA ILE A 21 -2.47 12.86 6.34
C ILE A 21 -1.06 13.30 6.71
N ALA A 22 -0.06 12.60 6.19
CA ALA A 22 1.31 12.96 6.49
C ALA A 22 1.61 14.38 6.01
N ALA A 23 1.09 14.74 4.86
CA ALA A 23 1.33 16.06 4.31
C ALA A 23 0.71 17.16 5.18
N MET A 24 -0.34 16.81 5.91
CA MET A 24 -1.00 17.78 6.74
C MET A 24 -0.49 17.81 8.17
N CYS A 25 0.37 16.91 8.52
CA CYS A 25 0.87 16.87 9.87
C CYS A 25 1.88 17.97 10.10
N THR A 26 1.79 18.61 11.26
CA THR A 26 2.74 19.64 11.58
C THR A 26 3.90 19.08 12.36
N SER A 27 3.72 17.93 12.98
CA SER A 27 4.78 17.33 13.76
C SER A 27 5.59 16.41 12.90
N THR A 28 6.90 16.50 12.98
CA THR A 28 7.77 15.65 12.20
C THR A 28 7.59 14.19 12.56
N GLU A 29 7.41 13.90 13.83
CA GLU A 29 7.23 12.53 14.26
C GLU A 29 5.96 11.94 13.68
N MET A 30 4.87 12.69 13.76
CA MET A 30 3.60 12.20 13.22
C MET A 30 3.69 12.05 11.71
N ARG A 31 4.33 13.01 11.06
CA ARG A 31 4.47 12.93 9.62
C ARG A 31 5.24 11.68 9.21
N ASN A 32 6.32 11.39 9.92
CA ASN A 32 7.11 10.21 9.61
C ASN A 32 6.32 8.94 9.86
N HIS A 33 5.52 8.94 10.91
CA HIS A 33 4.70 7.78 11.21
C HIS A 33 3.73 7.50 10.07
N TYR A 34 3.01 8.52 9.62
CA TYR A 34 2.02 8.33 8.57
C TYR A 34 2.70 8.06 7.24
N TRP A 35 3.87 8.64 7.04
CA TRP A 35 4.60 8.37 5.82
C TRP A 35 5.01 6.90 5.75
N ARG A 36 5.43 6.34 6.86
CA ARG A 36 5.78 4.93 6.89
C ARG A 36 4.57 4.06 6.65
N MET A 37 3.43 4.45 7.20
CA MET A 37 2.22 3.69 6.96
C MET A 37 1.87 3.72 5.48
N SER A 38 2.04 4.87 4.86
CA SER A 38 1.77 5.00 3.45
C SER A 38 2.67 4.07 2.64
N GLU A 39 3.95 4.05 2.97
CA GLU A 39 4.89 3.20 2.26
C GLU A 39 4.56 1.73 2.47
N HIS A 40 4.15 1.39 3.67
CA HIS A 40 3.80 0.01 3.98
C HIS A 40 2.63 -0.46 3.11
N TYR A 41 1.60 0.36 3.01
CA TYR A 41 0.44 -0.03 2.22
C TYR A 41 0.73 -0.01 0.74
N ARG A 42 1.61 0.87 0.32
CA ARG A 42 2.01 0.92 -1.07
C ARG A 42 2.75 -0.35 -1.44
N THR A 43 3.63 -0.82 -0.56
CA THR A 43 4.34 -2.05 -0.79
C THR A 43 3.39 -3.23 -0.81
N LEU A 44 2.42 -3.24 0.09
CA LEU A 44 1.43 -4.30 0.11
C LEU A 44 0.64 -4.34 -1.20
N ALA A 45 0.29 -3.17 -1.70
CA ALA A 45 -0.47 -3.12 -2.94
C ALA A 45 0.34 -3.71 -4.08
N LYS A 46 1.60 -3.39 -4.13
CA LYS A 46 2.45 -3.93 -5.17
C LYS A 46 2.58 -5.44 -5.05
N THR A 47 2.73 -5.91 -3.83
CA THR A 47 2.86 -7.34 -3.61
C THR A 47 1.62 -8.07 -4.04
N GLU A 48 0.46 -7.51 -3.73
CA GLU A 48 -0.78 -8.15 -4.11
C GLU A 48 -0.94 -8.18 -5.63
N GLU A 49 -0.64 -7.08 -6.27
CA GLU A 49 -0.75 -7.03 -7.73
C GLU A 49 0.23 -7.98 -8.38
N PHE A 50 1.43 -8.02 -7.86
CA PHE A 50 2.44 -8.86 -8.42
C PHE A 50 2.05 -10.31 -8.23
N GLY A 51 1.49 -10.65 -7.09
CA GLY A 51 1.04 -12.00 -6.84
C GLY A 51 -0.04 -12.41 -7.80
N ILE A 52 -0.92 -11.51 -8.16
CA ILE A 52 -1.95 -11.83 -9.10
C ILE A 52 -1.35 -12.13 -10.46
N GLU A 53 -0.42 -11.31 -10.89
CA GLU A 53 0.16 -11.48 -12.19
C GLU A 53 1.02 -12.71 -12.30
N THR A 54 1.76 -13.00 -11.25
CA THR A 54 2.64 -14.12 -11.35
C THR A 54 2.11 -15.25 -10.56
N SER A 55 0.83 -15.34 -10.43
CA SER A 55 0.27 -16.37 -9.62
C SER A 55 0.70 -17.70 -10.08
N GLY A 56 1.26 -17.87 -11.10
CA GLY A 56 1.69 -19.15 -11.51
C GLY A 56 2.87 -19.53 -10.70
N PRO A 57 3.37 -20.62 -10.98
CA PRO A 57 4.40 -21.16 -10.25
C PRO A 57 5.62 -20.52 -10.51
N ALA A 58 5.73 -19.57 -10.79
CA ALA A 58 6.81 -18.98 -11.12
C ALA A 58 7.94 -19.17 -10.30
N ARG A 59 8.00 -19.62 -9.44
CA ARG A 59 8.95 -19.61 -8.72
C ARG A 59 9.79 -20.43 -8.81
N PRO A 60 10.63 -20.27 -8.90
CA PRO A 60 11.59 -21.25 -8.91
C PRO A 60 12.02 -21.44 -7.64
#